data_befd4eb063efa948e18f253e4a2ab17a
#
_entry.id   befd4eb063efa948e18f253e4a2ab17a
#
_cell.length_a   1.000
_cell.length_b   1.000
_cell.length_c   1.000
_cell.angle_alpha   90.00
_cell.angle_beta   90.00
_cell.angle_gamma   90.00
#
_symmetry.space_group_name_H-M   'P 1'
#
loop_
_entity.id
_entity.type
_entity.pdbx_description
1 polymer ?
#
loop_
_entity_poly.entity_id
_entity_poly.type
_entity_poly.pdbx_seq_one_letter_code
_entity_poly.pdbx_strand_id
1 'polypeptide(L)'
;MDDTLSHIRSSKIVSILRIQSAALKGIHDYMYERGVVQAMPIILSPMTDPLNHPHFDARVEYYGQQFHLTKSMILHKQLSLLNEGVPSIYFMSPNVRLEDGKLKDSGRHLFEFTQVDIEFREKTKHEFMQFVDRMLEHVYKFVIAECSEDLRALGRDLRVPELPLKVYESKELEGLHGEDFEGIASQEAKDPFWITNFRREFYDREDKNTRGYFHNYDVFWPEGFGEALSGGEREREHDEIVRKMRERKTNVAAYESYLEVSRKGLIPATVGGGLGVERMVRFLAGQKHIRDVTLFPRVPGEKVVF
;
A
#
# COMPACT_ATOMS: atom_id res chain seq x y z
N MET A 1 -10.03 -21.26 19.31
CA MET A 1 -9.77 -22.34 18.33
C MET A 1 -11.03 -22.64 17.53
N ASP A 2 -12.16 -22.86 18.17
CA ASP A 2 -13.42 -23.20 17.47
C ASP A 2 -13.90 -22.09 16.52
N ASP A 3 -13.79 -20.84 16.92
CA ASP A 3 -14.14 -19.70 16.05
C ASP A 3 -13.28 -19.61 14.79
N THR A 4 -11.97 -19.87 14.91
CA THR A 4 -11.06 -19.87 13.75
C THR A 4 -11.37 -21.01 12.81
N LEU A 5 -11.64 -22.22 13.34
CA LEU A 5 -12.03 -23.37 12.52
C LEU A 5 -13.39 -23.14 11.85
N SER A 6 -14.35 -22.55 12.55
CA SER A 6 -15.66 -22.17 12.01
C SER A 6 -15.52 -21.17 10.86
N HIS A 7 -14.66 -20.15 11.04
CA HIS A 7 -14.34 -19.18 9.99
C HIS A 7 -13.75 -19.83 8.75
N ILE A 8 -12.71 -20.66 8.91
CA ILE A 8 -12.04 -21.35 7.79
C ILE A 8 -12.99 -22.27 7.01
N ARG A 9 -13.97 -22.88 7.71
CA ARG A 9 -14.95 -23.83 7.13
C ARG A 9 -16.20 -23.15 6.59
N SER A 10 -16.35 -21.84 6.73
CA SER A 10 -17.54 -21.11 6.29
C SER A 10 -17.61 -21.00 4.77
N SER A 11 -18.81 -21.03 4.21
CA SER A 11 -19.01 -20.73 2.77
C SER A 11 -18.65 -19.28 2.43
N LYS A 12 -18.77 -18.38 3.40
CA LYS A 12 -18.42 -16.96 3.26
C LYS A 12 -16.95 -16.78 2.85
N ILE A 13 -16.02 -17.45 3.55
CA ILE A 13 -14.59 -17.32 3.22
C ILE A 13 -14.27 -17.87 1.84
N VAL A 14 -14.98 -18.89 1.36
CA VAL A 14 -14.78 -19.44 0.01
C VAL A 14 -15.08 -18.37 -1.06
N SER A 15 -16.20 -17.67 -0.95
CA SER A 15 -16.56 -16.59 -1.87
C SER A 15 -15.54 -15.43 -1.81
N ILE A 16 -15.08 -15.07 -0.62
CA ILE A 16 -14.06 -14.03 -0.43
C ILE A 16 -12.74 -14.43 -1.10
N LEU A 17 -12.28 -15.68 -0.94
CA LEU A 17 -11.04 -16.16 -1.56
C LEU A 17 -11.13 -16.22 -3.09
N ARG A 18 -12.33 -16.51 -3.66
CA ARG A 18 -12.54 -16.43 -5.11
C ARG A 18 -12.45 -14.99 -5.60
N ILE A 19 -13.07 -14.04 -4.90
CA ILE A 19 -12.95 -12.60 -5.19
C ILE A 19 -11.50 -12.15 -5.09
N GLN A 20 -10.76 -12.56 -4.05
CA GLN A 20 -9.33 -12.28 -3.92
C GLN A 20 -8.55 -12.83 -5.11
N SER A 21 -8.77 -14.09 -5.48
CA SER A 21 -8.07 -14.74 -6.59
C SER A 21 -8.34 -14.03 -7.92
N ALA A 22 -9.60 -13.64 -8.17
CA ALA A 22 -9.98 -12.88 -9.35
C ALA A 22 -9.33 -11.48 -9.37
N ALA A 23 -9.35 -10.77 -8.26
CA ALA A 23 -8.73 -9.45 -8.15
C ALA A 23 -7.21 -9.51 -8.40
N LEU A 24 -6.51 -10.47 -7.79
CA LEU A 24 -5.07 -10.66 -7.99
C LEU A 24 -4.74 -11.07 -9.43
N LYS A 25 -5.55 -11.94 -10.03
CA LYS A 25 -5.41 -12.30 -11.45
C LYS A 25 -5.60 -11.07 -12.34
N GLY A 26 -6.64 -10.28 -12.11
CA GLY A 26 -6.88 -9.05 -12.86
C GLY A 26 -5.70 -8.07 -12.77
N ILE A 27 -5.12 -7.88 -11.57
CA ILE A 27 -3.91 -7.07 -11.40
C ILE A 27 -2.75 -7.67 -12.20
N HIS A 28 -2.50 -8.98 -12.07
CA HIS A 28 -1.39 -9.65 -12.75
C HIS A 28 -1.50 -9.52 -14.28
N ASP A 29 -2.67 -9.81 -14.85
CA ASP A 29 -2.93 -9.69 -16.28
C ASP A 29 -2.70 -8.25 -16.77
N TYR A 30 -3.23 -7.26 -16.03
CA TYR A 30 -3.06 -5.85 -16.35
C TYR A 30 -1.58 -5.42 -16.35
N MET A 31 -0.79 -5.86 -15.36
CA MET A 31 0.64 -5.60 -15.27
C MET A 31 1.41 -6.26 -16.43
N TYR A 32 1.14 -7.53 -16.66
CA TYR A 32 1.80 -8.32 -17.71
C TYR A 32 1.57 -7.74 -19.11
N GLU A 33 0.33 -7.40 -19.46
CA GLU A 33 -0.01 -6.78 -20.74
C GLU A 33 0.68 -5.44 -20.98
N ARG A 34 1.09 -4.74 -19.92
CA ARG A 34 1.77 -3.43 -20.00
C ARG A 34 3.28 -3.52 -19.79
N GLY A 35 3.81 -4.74 -19.74
CA GLY A 35 5.25 -4.97 -19.60
C GLY A 35 5.82 -4.57 -18.25
N VAL A 36 4.99 -4.48 -17.20
CA VAL A 36 5.46 -4.27 -15.83
C VAL A 36 6.05 -5.57 -15.30
N VAL A 37 7.35 -5.57 -15.00
CA VAL A 37 8.06 -6.80 -14.60
C VAL A 37 7.69 -7.20 -13.18
N GLN A 38 7.34 -8.46 -12.97
CA GLN A 38 7.17 -9.01 -11.63
C GLN A 38 8.52 -9.48 -11.07
N ALA A 39 8.84 -9.07 -9.84
CA ALA A 39 9.98 -9.61 -9.11
C ALA A 39 9.53 -10.21 -7.77
N MET A 40 10.40 -11.08 -7.21
CA MET A 40 10.13 -11.68 -5.91
C MET A 40 10.50 -10.72 -4.79
N PRO A 41 9.64 -10.57 -3.77
CA PRO A 41 9.92 -9.69 -2.64
C PRO A 41 10.95 -10.32 -1.70
N ILE A 42 11.52 -9.49 -0.84
CA ILE A 42 12.31 -9.92 0.32
C ILE A 42 11.51 -9.77 1.60
N ILE A 43 11.77 -10.61 2.58
CA ILE A 43 11.12 -10.57 3.90
C ILE A 43 12.09 -10.04 4.96
N LEU A 44 13.37 -10.33 4.83
CA LEU A 44 14.42 -9.87 5.74
C LEU A 44 15.30 -8.83 5.07
N SER A 45 15.53 -7.70 5.72
CA SER A 45 16.38 -6.64 5.21
C SER A 45 17.13 -5.93 6.33
N PRO A 46 18.39 -5.50 6.11
CA PRO A 46 19.09 -4.65 7.08
C PRO A 46 18.45 -3.26 7.22
N MET A 47 17.65 -2.83 6.24
CA MET A 47 16.91 -1.58 6.25
C MET A 47 15.49 -1.79 5.79
N THR A 48 14.52 -1.08 6.38
CA THR A 48 13.11 -1.12 5.99
C THR A 48 12.49 0.25 6.20
N ASP A 49 11.24 0.42 5.81
CA ASP A 49 10.46 1.65 6.04
C ASP A 49 10.52 2.04 7.52
N PRO A 50 10.90 3.28 7.88
CA PRO A 50 10.91 3.71 9.28
C PRO A 50 9.51 3.78 9.87
N LEU A 51 8.47 3.96 9.06
CA LEU A 51 7.11 4.29 9.42
C LEU A 51 7.02 5.58 10.28
N ASN A 52 5.93 6.28 10.19
CA ASN A 52 5.69 7.51 10.95
C ASN A 52 4.79 7.33 12.18
N HIS A 53 4.42 6.10 12.48
CA HIS A 53 3.55 5.75 13.63
C HIS A 53 4.22 4.72 14.55
N PRO A 54 3.81 4.66 15.83
CA PRO A 54 4.38 3.71 16.79
C PRO A 54 4.16 2.26 16.38
N HIS A 55 5.22 1.47 16.44
CA HIS A 55 5.20 0.02 16.17
C HIS A 55 6.32 -0.66 16.95
N PHE A 56 6.21 -1.98 17.15
CA PHE A 56 7.27 -2.78 17.74
C PHE A 56 8.23 -3.25 16.65
N ASP A 57 9.53 -3.24 16.95
CA ASP A 57 10.54 -3.77 16.03
C ASP A 57 10.55 -5.30 16.03
N ALA A 58 10.53 -5.87 14.83
CA ALA A 58 10.77 -7.28 14.61
C ALA A 58 12.16 -7.48 14.02
N ARG A 59 13.10 -7.99 14.82
CA ARG A 59 14.52 -8.17 14.45
C ARG A 59 14.89 -9.64 14.44
N VAL A 60 15.74 -10.00 13.48
CA VAL A 60 16.33 -11.32 13.35
C VAL A 60 17.83 -11.16 13.24
N GLU A 61 18.59 -11.91 14.04
CA GLU A 61 20.04 -11.99 13.94
C GLU A 61 20.43 -13.25 13.18
N TYR A 62 21.29 -13.11 12.17
CA TYR A 62 21.79 -14.22 11.39
C TYR A 62 23.25 -13.97 10.97
N TYR A 63 24.16 -14.85 11.35
CA TYR A 63 25.62 -14.73 11.12
C TYR A 63 26.21 -13.39 11.52
N GLY A 64 25.82 -12.86 12.68
CA GLY A 64 26.31 -11.57 13.19
C GLY A 64 25.75 -10.35 12.45
N GLN A 65 24.80 -10.52 11.55
CA GLN A 65 24.08 -9.45 10.88
C GLN A 65 22.68 -9.32 11.47
N GLN A 66 22.24 -8.07 11.67
CA GLN A 66 20.91 -7.77 12.14
C GLN A 66 20.00 -7.44 10.95
N PHE A 67 18.87 -8.11 10.91
CA PHE A 67 17.81 -7.88 9.92
C PHE A 67 16.52 -7.46 10.60
N HIS A 68 15.68 -6.75 9.86
CA HIS A 68 14.29 -6.44 10.20
C HIS A 68 13.35 -7.23 9.29
N LEU A 69 12.18 -7.60 9.79
CA LEU A 69 11.08 -8.01 8.92
C LEU A 69 10.63 -6.82 8.08
N THR A 70 10.44 -7.02 6.79
CA THR A 70 10.08 -5.96 5.83
C THR A 70 8.73 -5.35 6.21
N LYS A 71 8.71 -4.04 6.41
CA LYS A 71 7.50 -3.24 6.68
C LYS A 71 6.91 -2.64 5.39
N SER A 72 7.75 -2.49 4.36
CA SER A 72 7.43 -2.02 3.01
C SER A 72 8.63 -2.25 2.09
N MET A 73 8.38 -2.52 0.82
CA MET A 73 9.40 -2.66 -0.21
C MET A 73 9.92 -1.32 -0.76
N ILE A 74 9.54 -0.17 -0.17
CA ILE A 74 9.75 1.17 -0.73
C ILE A 74 11.18 1.43 -1.21
N LEU A 75 12.19 1.16 -0.38
CA LEU A 75 13.60 1.39 -0.72
C LEU A 75 14.10 0.39 -1.78
N HIS A 76 13.67 -0.87 -1.66
CA HIS A 76 14.10 -1.95 -2.56
C HIS A 76 13.49 -1.81 -3.94
N LYS A 77 12.21 -1.44 -4.07
CA LYS A 77 11.60 -1.23 -5.39
C LYS A 77 12.22 -0.04 -6.13
N GLN A 78 12.60 1.03 -5.42
CA GLN A 78 13.35 2.14 -5.98
C GLN A 78 14.75 1.70 -6.45
N LEU A 79 15.49 0.94 -5.62
CA LEU A 79 16.80 0.39 -5.99
C LEU A 79 16.74 -0.63 -7.12
N SER A 80 15.64 -1.39 -7.25
CA SER A 80 15.45 -2.34 -8.35
C SER A 80 15.44 -1.67 -9.72
N LEU A 81 15.08 -0.39 -9.78
CA LEU A 81 15.07 0.42 -11.00
C LEU A 81 16.41 1.09 -11.34
N LEU A 82 17.50 0.75 -10.62
CA LEU A 82 18.86 1.09 -11.04
C LEU A 82 19.22 0.46 -12.39
N ASN A 83 18.63 -0.70 -12.70
CA ASN A 83 18.78 -1.32 -14.01
C ASN A 83 17.85 -0.65 -15.01
N GLU A 84 18.44 0.07 -15.99
CA GLU A 84 17.71 0.79 -17.04
C GLU A 84 16.89 -0.11 -17.96
N GLY A 85 17.24 -1.38 -18.06
CA GLY A 85 16.47 -2.39 -18.81
C GLY A 85 15.13 -2.76 -18.15
N VAL A 86 14.86 -2.30 -16.90
CA VAL A 86 13.62 -2.54 -16.16
C VAL A 86 12.96 -1.20 -15.86
N PRO A 87 12.13 -0.65 -16.78
CA PRO A 87 11.50 0.66 -16.58
C PRO A 87 10.37 0.66 -15.57
N SER A 88 9.81 -0.50 -15.26
CA SER A 88 8.71 -0.66 -14.31
C SER A 88 8.72 -2.04 -13.66
N ILE A 89 8.39 -2.09 -12.38
CA ILE A 89 8.44 -3.31 -11.58
C ILE A 89 7.27 -3.38 -10.60
N TYR A 90 6.82 -4.58 -10.26
CA TYR A 90 5.92 -4.78 -9.13
C TYR A 90 6.29 -6.03 -8.33
N PHE A 91 5.86 -6.03 -7.07
CA PHE A 91 6.05 -7.13 -6.12
C PHE A 91 4.72 -7.46 -5.46
N MET A 92 4.50 -8.74 -5.18
CA MET A 92 3.50 -9.18 -4.21
C MET A 92 4.22 -9.34 -2.88
N SER A 93 4.32 -8.27 -2.10
CA SER A 93 5.19 -8.22 -0.93
C SER A 93 4.45 -8.49 0.38
N PRO A 94 4.82 -9.55 1.12
CA PRO A 94 4.40 -9.70 2.50
C PRO A 94 5.11 -8.66 3.37
N ASN A 95 4.35 -8.00 4.24
CA ASN A 95 4.85 -6.98 5.17
C ASN A 95 4.44 -7.31 6.59
N VAL A 96 5.32 -6.99 7.54
CA VAL A 96 5.07 -7.19 8.97
C VAL A 96 5.22 -5.85 9.69
N ARG A 97 4.11 -5.35 10.24
CA ARG A 97 4.05 -4.14 11.06
C ARG A 97 3.44 -4.50 12.40
N LEU A 98 4.28 -4.71 13.39
CA LEU A 98 3.82 -5.06 14.75
C LEU A 98 3.24 -3.81 15.43
N GLU A 99 2.02 -3.46 15.06
CA GLU A 99 1.32 -2.27 15.53
C GLU A 99 0.72 -2.46 16.92
N ASP A 100 0.34 -1.35 17.58
CA ASP A 100 -0.27 -1.35 18.92
C ASP A 100 -1.60 -2.12 18.90
N GLY A 101 -1.82 -2.95 19.92
CA GLY A 101 -3.06 -3.70 20.11
C GLY A 101 -4.33 -2.85 20.21
N LYS A 102 -4.20 -1.52 20.44
CA LYS A 102 -5.33 -0.57 20.39
C LYS A 102 -5.99 -0.50 19.01
N LEU A 103 -5.27 -0.90 17.95
CA LEU A 103 -5.80 -0.93 16.59
C LEU A 103 -6.70 -2.15 16.31
N LYS A 104 -6.92 -3.02 17.29
CA LYS A 104 -7.78 -4.20 17.18
C LYS A 104 -9.16 -3.91 16.59
N ASP A 105 -9.79 -2.85 17.07
CA ASP A 105 -11.17 -2.52 16.70
C ASP A 105 -11.27 -1.55 15.51
N SER A 106 -10.14 -1.21 14.87
CA SER A 106 -10.11 -0.35 13.69
C SER A 106 -10.79 -0.96 12.46
N GLY A 107 -10.91 -2.29 12.42
CA GLY A 107 -11.48 -3.04 11.30
C GLY A 107 -10.60 -3.07 10.04
N ARG A 108 -9.45 -2.38 10.02
CA ARG A 108 -8.61 -2.21 8.82
C ARG A 108 -7.12 -2.54 9.01
N HIS A 109 -6.70 -2.99 10.19
CA HIS A 109 -5.29 -3.29 10.50
C HIS A 109 -5.04 -4.78 10.68
N LEU A 110 -3.99 -5.26 10.03
CA LEU A 110 -3.34 -6.54 10.25
C LEU A 110 -1.87 -6.27 10.51
N PHE A 111 -1.24 -7.01 11.43
CA PHE A 111 0.20 -6.89 11.66
C PHE A 111 1.05 -7.68 10.65
N GLU A 112 0.43 -8.56 9.86
CA GLU A 112 0.99 -9.24 8.70
C GLU A 112 -0.01 -9.15 7.56
N PHE A 113 0.41 -8.62 6.42
CA PHE A 113 -0.46 -8.34 5.26
C PHE A 113 0.36 -8.30 3.97
N THR A 114 -0.33 -8.31 2.83
CA THR A 114 0.29 -8.27 1.51
C THR A 114 0.04 -6.94 0.80
N GLN A 115 1.06 -6.41 0.12
CA GLN A 115 0.91 -5.26 -0.78
C GLN A 115 1.25 -5.65 -2.21
N VAL A 116 0.52 -5.07 -3.16
CA VAL A 116 0.98 -4.94 -4.54
C VAL A 116 1.83 -3.67 -4.59
N ASP A 117 3.13 -3.84 -4.48
CA ASP A 117 4.10 -2.75 -4.52
C ASP A 117 4.52 -2.49 -5.96
N ILE A 118 4.24 -1.29 -6.48
CA ILE A 118 4.51 -0.89 -7.87
C ILE A 118 5.50 0.26 -7.88
N GLU A 119 6.46 0.26 -8.81
CA GLU A 119 7.38 1.38 -8.99
C GLU A 119 7.72 1.55 -10.47
N PHE A 120 7.71 2.80 -10.95
CA PHE A 120 8.03 3.19 -12.32
C PHE A 120 9.22 4.15 -12.33
N ARG A 121 10.12 3.96 -13.31
CA ARG A 121 11.23 4.86 -13.60
C ARG A 121 10.78 5.97 -14.53
N GLU A 122 11.23 7.21 -14.26
CA GLU A 122 11.06 8.37 -15.15
C GLU A 122 9.60 8.69 -15.53
N LYS A 123 8.68 8.39 -14.61
CA LYS A 123 7.27 8.77 -14.69
C LYS A 123 6.91 9.79 -13.62
N THR A 124 5.86 10.54 -13.88
CA THR A 124 5.28 11.53 -12.96
C THR A 124 4.18 10.92 -12.09
N LYS A 125 3.84 11.60 -10.99
CA LYS A 125 2.69 11.22 -10.17
C LYS A 125 1.40 11.12 -10.99
N HIS A 126 1.20 12.00 -11.96
CA HIS A 126 0.01 12.00 -12.79
C HIS A 126 -0.09 10.77 -13.69
N GLU A 127 1.01 10.38 -14.34
CA GLU A 127 1.06 9.15 -15.13
C GLU A 127 0.83 7.90 -14.30
N PHE A 128 1.37 7.87 -13.06
CA PHE A 128 1.13 6.76 -12.14
C PHE A 128 -0.32 6.72 -11.68
N MET A 129 -0.93 7.85 -11.33
CA MET A 129 -2.34 7.93 -10.94
C MET A 129 -3.24 7.42 -12.07
N GLN A 130 -3.02 7.85 -13.31
CA GLN A 130 -3.75 7.37 -14.49
C GLN A 130 -3.59 5.85 -14.70
N PHE A 131 -2.37 5.33 -14.48
CA PHE A 131 -2.13 3.89 -14.57
C PHE A 131 -2.95 3.12 -13.53
N VAL A 132 -2.97 3.59 -12.28
CA VAL A 132 -3.74 2.97 -11.19
C VAL A 132 -5.24 3.08 -11.44
N ASP A 133 -5.75 4.23 -11.92
CA ASP A 133 -7.16 4.39 -12.30
C ASP A 133 -7.60 3.27 -13.26
N ARG A 134 -6.84 3.05 -14.32
CA ARG A 134 -7.12 2.03 -15.31
C ARG A 134 -6.93 0.60 -14.77
N MET A 135 -5.97 0.39 -13.90
CA MET A 135 -5.78 -0.89 -13.21
C MET A 135 -7.00 -1.23 -12.33
N LEU A 136 -7.46 -0.27 -11.55
CA LEU A 136 -8.65 -0.45 -10.72
C LEU A 136 -9.90 -0.72 -11.56
N GLU A 137 -10.13 0.06 -12.62
CA GLU A 137 -11.22 -0.18 -13.56
C GLU A 137 -11.20 -1.62 -14.11
N HIS A 138 -10.02 -2.09 -14.52
CA HIS A 138 -9.83 -3.46 -15.02
C HIS A 138 -10.16 -4.51 -13.95
N VAL A 139 -9.65 -4.33 -12.72
CA VAL A 139 -9.91 -5.24 -11.59
C VAL A 139 -11.40 -5.30 -11.26
N TYR A 140 -12.08 -4.16 -11.21
CA TYR A 140 -13.54 -4.14 -10.97
C TYR A 140 -14.30 -4.90 -12.04
N LYS A 141 -14.02 -4.63 -13.32
CA LYS A 141 -14.65 -5.34 -14.43
C LYS A 141 -14.43 -6.85 -14.37
N PHE A 142 -13.18 -7.24 -14.06
CA PHE A 142 -12.80 -8.64 -13.97
C PHE A 142 -13.51 -9.36 -12.80
N VAL A 143 -13.50 -8.75 -11.60
CA VAL A 143 -14.18 -9.32 -10.42
C VAL A 143 -15.69 -9.40 -10.62
N ILE A 144 -16.32 -8.38 -11.19
CA ILE A 144 -17.77 -8.40 -11.46
C ILE A 144 -18.12 -9.52 -12.45
N ALA A 145 -17.31 -9.72 -13.49
CA ALA A 145 -17.56 -10.76 -14.49
C ALA A 145 -17.36 -12.17 -13.93
N GLU A 146 -16.23 -12.41 -13.22
CA GLU A 146 -15.82 -13.75 -12.79
C GLU A 146 -16.48 -14.19 -11.47
N CYS A 147 -16.88 -13.24 -10.59
CA CYS A 147 -17.36 -13.53 -9.24
C CYS A 147 -18.78 -13.01 -8.97
N SER A 148 -19.63 -12.89 -10.00
CA SER A 148 -20.99 -12.34 -9.85
C SER A 148 -21.85 -13.12 -8.83
N GLU A 149 -21.72 -14.45 -8.78
CA GLU A 149 -22.43 -15.30 -7.81
C GLU A 149 -21.89 -15.13 -6.39
N ASP A 150 -20.56 -15.04 -6.24
CA ASP A 150 -19.91 -14.83 -4.96
C ASP A 150 -20.25 -13.44 -4.38
N LEU A 151 -20.24 -12.39 -5.21
CA LEU A 151 -20.67 -11.05 -4.81
C LEU A 151 -22.13 -11.06 -4.34
N ARG A 152 -23.02 -11.74 -5.08
CA ARG A 152 -24.45 -11.88 -4.70
C ARG A 152 -24.62 -12.65 -3.39
N ALA A 153 -23.84 -13.72 -3.19
CA ALA A 153 -23.86 -14.51 -1.95
C ALA A 153 -23.42 -13.69 -0.73
N LEU A 154 -22.55 -12.71 -0.94
CA LEU A 154 -22.10 -11.78 0.11
C LEU A 154 -23.02 -10.54 0.26
N GLY A 155 -24.06 -10.39 -0.58
CA GLY A 155 -24.90 -9.20 -0.60
C GLY A 155 -24.16 -7.94 -1.07
N ARG A 156 -23.10 -8.11 -1.87
CA ARG A 156 -22.27 -6.99 -2.37
C ARG A 156 -22.74 -6.57 -3.76
N ASP A 157 -23.16 -5.32 -3.87
CA ASP A 157 -23.39 -4.64 -5.15
C ASP A 157 -22.15 -3.81 -5.49
N LEU A 158 -21.32 -4.36 -6.38
CA LEU A 158 -20.08 -3.75 -6.83
C LEU A 158 -20.29 -3.15 -8.22
N ARG A 159 -19.96 -1.86 -8.39
CA ARG A 159 -20.04 -1.19 -9.69
C ARG A 159 -18.66 -0.65 -10.11
N VAL A 160 -18.42 -0.62 -11.41
CA VAL A 160 -17.21 -0.04 -11.99
C VAL A 160 -17.19 1.47 -11.71
N PRO A 161 -16.10 2.02 -11.17
CA PRO A 161 -16.01 3.45 -10.89
C PRO A 161 -15.96 4.30 -12.16
N GLU A 162 -16.43 5.53 -12.08
CA GLU A 162 -16.26 6.51 -13.14
C GLU A 162 -14.82 7.04 -13.17
N LEU A 163 -14.25 7.14 -14.37
CA LEU A 163 -12.90 7.66 -14.56
C LEU A 163 -12.89 9.01 -15.30
N PRO A 164 -11.89 9.86 -15.06
CA PRO A 164 -10.82 9.71 -14.06
C PRO A 164 -11.35 9.81 -12.62
N LEU A 165 -10.67 9.14 -11.68
CA LEU A 165 -11.01 9.26 -10.26
C LEU A 165 -10.82 10.73 -9.81
N LYS A 166 -11.68 11.20 -8.92
CA LYS A 166 -11.59 12.56 -8.36
C LYS A 166 -10.31 12.72 -7.55
N VAL A 167 -9.75 13.93 -7.59
CA VAL A 167 -8.51 14.27 -6.89
C VAL A 167 -8.80 15.44 -5.95
N TYR A 168 -8.41 15.29 -4.70
CA TYR A 168 -8.49 16.31 -3.66
C TYR A 168 -7.11 16.62 -3.10
N GLU A 169 -6.90 17.79 -2.54
CA GLU A 169 -5.73 18.09 -1.71
C GLU A 169 -6.02 17.87 -0.24
N SER A 170 -5.05 17.30 0.50
CA SER A 170 -5.21 17.01 1.93
C SER A 170 -5.59 18.25 2.74
N LYS A 171 -4.96 19.40 2.46
CA LYS A 171 -5.24 20.66 3.16
C LYS A 171 -6.65 21.21 2.91
N GLU A 172 -7.21 20.99 1.72
CA GLU A 172 -8.58 21.39 1.41
C GLU A 172 -9.58 20.56 2.20
N LEU A 173 -9.39 19.23 2.22
CA LEU A 173 -10.25 18.33 2.98
C LEU A 173 -10.11 18.55 4.49
N GLU A 174 -8.89 18.75 4.99
CA GLU A 174 -8.64 19.06 6.40
C GLU A 174 -9.33 20.37 6.80
N GLY A 175 -9.30 21.39 5.93
CA GLY A 175 -10.02 22.65 6.14
C GLY A 175 -11.54 22.50 6.21
N LEU A 176 -12.11 21.52 5.50
CA LEU A 176 -13.55 21.25 5.46
C LEU A 176 -14.02 20.34 6.60
N HIS A 177 -13.24 19.31 6.94
CA HIS A 177 -13.66 18.20 7.81
C HIS A 177 -12.83 18.06 9.09
N GLY A 178 -11.77 18.85 9.27
CA GLY A 178 -10.87 18.75 10.43
C GLY A 178 -9.98 17.52 10.37
N GLU A 179 -9.55 17.04 11.54
CA GLU A 179 -8.53 15.96 11.65
C GLU A 179 -8.99 14.62 11.07
N ASP A 180 -10.28 14.30 11.05
CA ASP A 180 -10.82 13.03 10.50
C ASP A 180 -11.25 13.16 9.03
N PHE A 181 -10.65 14.08 8.28
CA PHE A 181 -11.02 14.36 6.88
C PHE A 181 -10.97 13.12 5.97
N GLU A 182 -10.01 12.22 6.19
CA GLU A 182 -9.88 10.98 5.42
C GLU A 182 -11.07 10.04 5.63
N GLY A 183 -11.48 9.86 6.89
CA GLY A 183 -12.62 9.03 7.27
C GLY A 183 -13.93 9.57 6.72
N ILE A 184 -14.16 10.88 6.89
CA ILE A 184 -15.37 11.56 6.43
C ILE A 184 -15.46 11.53 4.89
N ALA A 185 -14.38 11.91 4.20
CA ALA A 185 -14.35 11.89 2.73
C ALA A 185 -14.59 10.47 2.18
N SER A 186 -13.99 9.42 2.80
CA SER A 186 -14.24 8.04 2.42
C SER A 186 -15.70 7.63 2.62
N GLN A 187 -16.34 8.10 3.70
CA GLN A 187 -17.75 7.78 3.98
C GLN A 187 -18.73 8.45 3.02
N GLU A 188 -18.44 9.67 2.59
CA GLU A 188 -19.29 10.45 1.66
C GLU A 188 -19.10 10.06 0.19
N ALA A 189 -17.93 9.49 -0.15
CA ALA A 189 -17.60 9.13 -1.50
C ALA A 189 -18.43 7.93 -2.01
N LYS A 190 -18.76 7.96 -3.31
CA LYS A 190 -19.45 6.86 -4.03
C LYS A 190 -18.48 6.04 -4.89
N ASP A 191 -17.38 6.64 -5.31
CA ASP A 191 -16.31 6.04 -6.09
C ASP A 191 -14.99 6.19 -5.35
N PRO A 192 -13.97 5.36 -5.64
CA PRO A 192 -12.62 5.62 -5.18
C PRO A 192 -12.16 7.02 -5.59
N PHE A 193 -11.27 7.60 -4.81
CA PHE A 193 -10.76 8.95 -5.07
C PHE A 193 -9.33 9.08 -4.57
N TRP A 194 -8.65 10.11 -5.07
CA TRP A 194 -7.29 10.46 -4.69
C TRP A 194 -7.29 11.61 -3.67
N ILE A 195 -6.39 11.50 -2.69
CA ILE A 195 -5.96 12.65 -1.88
C ILE A 195 -4.46 12.83 -2.11
N THR A 196 -4.01 14.06 -2.30
CA THR A 196 -2.61 14.40 -2.61
C THR A 196 -2.02 15.32 -1.56
N ASN A 197 -0.68 15.42 -1.55
CA ASN A 197 0.08 16.39 -0.76
C ASN A 197 0.01 16.14 0.76
N PHE A 198 0.43 14.94 1.18
CA PHE A 198 0.62 14.60 2.60
C PHE A 198 2.05 14.89 3.06
N ARG A 199 2.24 15.35 4.31
CA ARG A 199 3.56 15.43 4.92
C ARG A 199 3.96 14.05 5.47
N ARG A 200 4.85 13.36 4.73
CA ARG A 200 5.26 11.98 5.04
C ARG A 200 6.77 11.79 5.15
N GLU A 201 7.25 10.64 4.65
CA GLU A 201 8.57 10.10 4.91
C GLU A 201 9.69 10.83 4.14
N PHE A 202 10.94 10.53 4.53
CA PHE A 202 12.14 11.14 3.93
C PHE A 202 12.29 10.81 2.44
N TYR A 203 11.75 9.70 1.98
CA TYR A 203 11.80 9.25 0.59
C TYR A 203 10.74 9.90 -0.31
N ASP A 204 9.80 10.65 0.24
CA ASP A 204 8.82 11.38 -0.57
C ASP A 204 9.44 12.68 -1.10
N ARG A 205 9.24 12.92 -2.41
CA ARG A 205 9.75 14.13 -3.05
C ARG A 205 8.97 15.35 -2.60
N GLU A 206 9.70 16.33 -2.07
CA GLU A 206 9.20 17.68 -1.79
C GLU A 206 9.42 18.59 -3.00
N ASP A 207 8.46 19.48 -3.28
CA ASP A 207 8.60 20.48 -4.34
C ASP A 207 9.69 21.51 -4.00
N LYS A 208 10.60 21.76 -4.94
CA LYS A 208 11.76 22.65 -4.71
C LYS A 208 11.37 24.12 -4.58
N ASN A 209 10.25 24.52 -5.18
CA ASN A 209 9.79 25.90 -5.19
C ASN A 209 8.72 26.17 -4.11
N THR A 210 8.05 25.12 -3.66
CA THR A 210 6.93 25.20 -2.70
C THR A 210 7.20 24.29 -1.51
N ARG A 211 7.94 24.83 -0.53
CA ARG A 211 8.29 24.11 0.68
C ARG A 211 7.04 23.59 1.40
N GLY A 212 7.05 22.33 1.83
CA GLY A 212 5.91 21.67 2.46
C GLY A 212 4.86 21.13 1.49
N TYR A 213 5.10 21.24 0.18
CA TYR A 213 4.31 20.55 -0.84
C TYR A 213 5.02 19.26 -1.26
N PHE A 214 4.33 18.12 -1.13
CA PHE A 214 4.88 16.81 -1.45
C PHE A 214 4.18 16.21 -2.67
N HIS A 215 4.96 15.61 -3.58
CA HIS A 215 4.46 14.92 -4.77
C HIS A 215 4.00 13.49 -4.45
N ASN A 216 3.21 13.34 -3.39
CA ASN A 216 2.65 12.06 -2.97
C ASN A 216 1.12 12.05 -3.04
N TYR A 217 0.54 10.89 -2.86
CA TYR A 217 -0.88 10.62 -3.05
C TYR A 217 -1.30 9.33 -2.38
N ASP A 218 -2.60 9.25 -2.04
CA ASP A 218 -3.29 8.03 -1.64
C ASP A 218 -4.58 7.86 -2.42
N VAL A 219 -4.93 6.61 -2.72
CA VAL A 219 -6.29 6.22 -3.11
C VAL A 219 -7.07 5.85 -1.87
N PHE A 220 -8.29 6.30 -1.81
CA PHE A 220 -9.26 5.89 -0.78
C PHE A 220 -10.40 5.12 -1.42
N TRP A 221 -10.80 4.02 -0.77
CA TRP A 221 -12.04 3.34 -1.06
C TRP A 221 -13.22 4.16 -0.55
N PRO A 222 -14.37 4.18 -1.25
CA PRO A 222 -15.59 4.81 -0.77
C PRO A 222 -16.25 4.01 0.36
N GLU A 223 -17.43 4.44 0.79
CA GLU A 223 -18.29 3.75 1.76
C GLU A 223 -17.62 3.60 3.15
N GLY A 224 -16.65 4.44 3.49
CA GLY A 224 -15.91 4.37 4.77
C GLY A 224 -14.86 3.26 4.85
N PHE A 225 -14.49 2.65 3.71
CA PHE A 225 -13.45 1.60 3.70
C PHE A 225 -12.03 2.17 3.89
N GLY A 226 -11.83 3.48 3.64
CA GLY A 226 -10.59 4.19 3.93
C GLY A 226 -9.47 3.93 2.92
N GLU A 227 -8.22 4.14 3.33
CA GLU A 227 -7.04 4.05 2.47
C GLU A 227 -6.88 2.71 1.76
N ALA A 228 -6.65 2.77 0.45
CA ALA A 228 -6.42 1.64 -0.46
C ALA A 228 -4.95 1.48 -0.82
N LEU A 229 -4.36 2.55 -1.37
CA LEU A 229 -3.00 2.62 -1.87
C LEU A 229 -2.35 3.89 -1.36
N SER A 230 -1.08 3.81 -1.01
CA SER A 230 -0.25 4.95 -0.65
C SER A 230 0.99 5.00 -1.54
N GLY A 231 1.36 6.20 -2.01
CA GLY A 231 2.48 6.36 -2.90
C GLY A 231 2.95 7.79 -3.12
N GLY A 232 3.92 7.95 -4.05
CA GLY A 232 4.44 9.26 -4.41
C GLY A 232 5.63 9.19 -5.36
N GLU A 233 6.04 10.35 -5.85
CA GLU A 233 7.35 10.51 -6.47
C GLU A 233 8.43 10.44 -5.37
N ARG A 234 9.57 9.83 -5.72
CA ARG A 234 10.60 9.58 -4.72
C ARG A 234 11.67 10.65 -4.74
N GLU A 235 12.13 10.98 -3.53
CA GLU A 235 13.33 11.79 -3.37
C GLU A 235 14.55 11.00 -3.81
N ARG A 236 15.48 11.65 -4.52
CA ARG A 236 16.73 11.05 -4.99
C ARG A 236 17.96 11.85 -4.63
N GLU A 237 17.78 13.15 -4.31
CA GLU A 237 18.88 14.03 -3.98
C GLU A 237 19.37 13.72 -2.55
N HIS A 238 20.64 13.32 -2.44
CA HIS A 238 21.23 12.89 -1.17
C HIS A 238 21.02 13.87 -0.02
N ASP A 239 21.29 15.16 -0.26
CA ASP A 239 21.21 16.19 0.75
C ASP A 239 19.77 16.41 1.24
N GLU A 240 18.79 16.30 0.34
CA GLU A 240 17.38 16.40 0.70
C GLU A 240 16.89 15.17 1.47
N ILE A 241 17.33 13.97 1.11
CA ILE A 241 17.07 12.75 1.87
C ILE A 241 17.60 12.88 3.30
N VAL A 242 18.89 13.25 3.45
CA VAL A 242 19.54 13.40 4.77
C VAL A 242 18.88 14.51 5.58
N ARG A 243 18.53 15.64 4.96
CA ARG A 243 17.80 16.73 5.62
C ARG A 243 16.49 16.24 6.21
N LYS A 244 15.65 15.58 5.39
CA LYS A 244 14.35 15.06 5.83
C LYS A 244 14.49 13.97 6.89
N MET A 245 15.50 13.10 6.81
CA MET A 245 15.79 12.12 7.86
C MET A 245 16.11 12.81 9.20
N ARG A 246 16.93 13.88 9.19
CA ARG A 246 17.26 14.64 10.41
C ARG A 246 16.03 15.34 11.00
N GLU A 247 15.22 15.97 10.17
CA GLU A 247 13.96 16.62 10.61
C GLU A 247 13.00 15.64 11.27
N ARG A 248 12.99 14.38 10.80
CA ARG A 248 12.13 13.30 11.32
C ARG A 248 12.78 12.49 12.45
N LYS A 249 14.03 12.80 12.81
CA LYS A 249 14.83 12.07 13.80
C LYS A 249 15.02 10.58 13.43
N THR A 250 15.03 10.28 12.13
CA THR A 250 15.30 8.93 11.62
C THR A 250 16.76 8.57 11.90
N ASN A 251 17.03 7.31 12.29
CA ASN A 251 18.40 6.83 12.49
C ASN A 251 19.12 6.72 11.12
N VAL A 252 19.89 7.74 10.77
CA VAL A 252 20.59 7.84 9.47
C VAL A 252 21.52 6.64 9.24
N ALA A 253 22.21 6.16 10.27
CA ALA A 253 23.15 5.05 10.16
C ALA A 253 22.50 3.73 9.70
N ALA A 254 21.23 3.54 10.00
CA ALA A 254 20.49 2.35 9.56
C ALA A 254 20.25 2.31 8.02
N TYR A 255 20.48 3.42 7.33
CA TYR A 255 20.25 3.58 5.89
C TYR A 255 21.52 3.87 5.09
N GLU A 256 22.71 3.67 5.68
CA GLU A 256 23.99 4.06 5.04
C GLU A 256 24.18 3.45 3.66
N SER A 257 23.80 2.19 3.45
CA SER A 257 23.90 1.54 2.14
C SER A 257 23.01 2.22 1.08
N TYR A 258 21.80 2.64 1.44
CA TYR A 258 20.91 3.41 0.57
C TYR A 258 21.45 4.82 0.31
N LEU A 259 21.96 5.47 1.35
CA LEU A 259 22.55 6.81 1.27
C LEU A 259 23.82 6.83 0.41
N GLU A 260 24.60 5.76 0.41
CA GLU A 260 25.78 5.67 -0.46
C GLU A 260 25.37 5.65 -1.95
N VAL A 261 24.29 4.94 -2.29
CA VAL A 261 23.75 4.93 -3.66
C VAL A 261 23.26 6.33 -4.06
N SER A 262 22.55 7.04 -3.16
CA SER A 262 22.08 8.40 -3.42
C SER A 262 23.26 9.40 -3.53
N ARG A 263 24.29 9.27 -2.69
CA ARG A 263 25.51 10.12 -2.73
C ARG A 263 26.25 10.00 -4.05
N LYS A 264 26.22 8.82 -4.65
CA LYS A 264 26.79 8.58 -5.99
C LYS A 264 25.89 9.09 -7.14
N GLY A 265 24.72 9.66 -6.83
CA GLY A 265 23.75 10.13 -7.82
C GLY A 265 23.13 9.03 -8.68
N LEU A 266 23.12 7.79 -8.17
CA LEU A 266 22.68 6.64 -8.95
C LEU A 266 21.15 6.38 -8.82
N ILE A 267 20.50 6.92 -7.79
CA ILE A 267 19.05 6.71 -7.61
C ILE A 267 18.29 7.41 -8.75
N PRO A 268 17.52 6.67 -9.56
CA PRO A 268 16.75 7.26 -10.64
C PRO A 268 15.53 8.04 -10.11
N ALA A 269 14.97 8.91 -10.94
CA ALA A 269 13.65 9.45 -10.67
C ALA A 269 12.63 8.32 -10.77
N THR A 270 11.91 8.06 -9.68
CA THR A 270 10.88 7.02 -9.64
C THR A 270 9.59 7.53 -9.00
N VAL A 271 8.51 6.85 -9.30
CA VAL A 271 7.18 7.07 -8.77
C VAL A 271 6.50 5.72 -8.56
N GLY A 272 5.80 5.56 -7.46
CA GLY A 272 5.13 4.29 -7.19
C GLY A 272 4.24 4.33 -5.97
N GLY A 273 3.67 3.18 -5.66
CA GLY A 273 2.77 3.01 -4.51
C GLY A 273 2.64 1.56 -4.09
N GLY A 274 2.02 1.35 -2.94
CA GLY A 274 1.67 0.04 -2.41
C GLY A 274 0.17 -0.07 -2.18
N LEU A 275 -0.50 -0.98 -2.90
CA LEU A 275 -1.92 -1.30 -2.74
C LEU A 275 -2.07 -2.46 -1.75
N GLY A 276 -2.78 -2.22 -0.64
CA GLY A 276 -3.05 -3.27 0.35
C GLY A 276 -4.04 -4.32 -0.17
N VAL A 277 -3.59 -5.58 -0.30
CA VAL A 277 -4.41 -6.66 -0.86
C VAL A 277 -5.63 -6.94 0.01
N GLU A 278 -5.44 -7.13 1.31
CA GLU A 278 -6.53 -7.46 2.23
C GLU A 278 -7.53 -6.30 2.37
N ARG A 279 -7.05 -5.04 2.31
CA ARG A 279 -7.93 -3.85 2.28
C ARG A 279 -8.74 -3.81 0.98
N MET A 280 -8.14 -4.11 -0.17
CA MET A 280 -8.83 -4.22 -1.45
C MET A 280 -9.90 -5.33 -1.40
N VAL A 281 -9.55 -6.52 -0.93
CA VAL A 281 -10.49 -7.64 -0.83
C VAL A 281 -11.62 -7.31 0.15
N ARG A 282 -11.31 -6.65 1.28
CA ARG A 282 -12.31 -6.18 2.24
C ARG A 282 -13.35 -5.26 1.59
N PHE A 283 -12.89 -4.32 0.78
CA PHE A 283 -13.77 -3.43 0.03
C PHE A 283 -14.56 -4.17 -1.06
N LEU A 284 -13.89 -4.94 -1.93
CA LEU A 284 -14.54 -5.67 -3.03
C LEU A 284 -15.61 -6.65 -2.53
N ALA A 285 -15.33 -7.34 -1.42
CA ALA A 285 -16.26 -8.28 -0.79
C ALA A 285 -17.25 -7.63 0.19
N GLY A 286 -17.20 -6.31 0.42
CA GLY A 286 -18.10 -5.58 1.30
C GLY A 286 -18.01 -5.99 2.78
N GLN A 287 -16.82 -6.38 3.27
CA GLN A 287 -16.66 -6.87 4.62
C GLN A 287 -16.34 -5.75 5.60
N LYS A 288 -17.01 -5.75 6.77
CA LYS A 288 -16.81 -4.71 7.78
C LYS A 288 -15.44 -4.77 8.45
N HIS A 289 -14.93 -5.98 8.69
CA HIS A 289 -13.66 -6.18 9.36
C HIS A 289 -12.66 -6.95 8.50
N ILE A 290 -11.40 -6.51 8.49
CA ILE A 290 -10.33 -7.10 7.68
C ILE A 290 -10.01 -8.56 8.06
N ARG A 291 -10.31 -8.99 9.33
CA ARG A 291 -10.19 -10.39 9.74
C ARG A 291 -11.04 -11.34 8.89
N ASP A 292 -12.14 -10.85 8.36
CA ASP A 292 -13.11 -11.67 7.60
C ASP A 292 -12.58 -12.07 6.22
N VAL A 293 -11.52 -11.41 5.74
CA VAL A 293 -11.02 -11.61 4.37
C VAL A 293 -9.73 -12.43 4.29
N THR A 294 -9.24 -12.93 5.42
CA THR A 294 -8.05 -13.78 5.47
C THR A 294 -8.38 -15.12 6.15
N LEU A 295 -7.73 -16.21 5.69
CA LEU A 295 -7.87 -17.52 6.34
C LEU A 295 -7.30 -17.53 7.76
N PHE A 296 -6.21 -16.83 7.98
CA PHE A 296 -5.47 -16.77 9.24
C PHE A 296 -5.29 -15.31 9.66
N PRO A 297 -6.31 -14.68 10.26
CA PRO A 297 -6.25 -13.27 10.64
C PRO A 297 -5.09 -12.95 11.57
N ARG A 298 -4.40 -11.84 11.28
CA ARG A 298 -3.28 -11.30 12.05
C ARG A 298 -3.64 -9.92 12.59
N VAL A 299 -4.71 -9.86 13.39
CA VAL A 299 -5.20 -8.59 13.96
C VAL A 299 -4.33 -8.19 15.16
N PRO A 300 -3.87 -6.92 15.25
CA PRO A 300 -3.12 -6.43 16.40
C PRO A 300 -3.84 -6.69 17.72
N GLY A 301 -3.12 -7.17 18.73
CA GLY A 301 -3.68 -7.45 20.06
C GLY A 301 -4.59 -8.67 20.17
N GLU A 302 -4.84 -9.41 19.11
CA GLU A 302 -5.58 -10.68 19.16
C GLU A 302 -4.66 -11.89 19.33
N LYS A 303 -5.20 -12.94 19.97
CA LYS A 303 -4.49 -14.21 20.11
C LYS A 303 -4.46 -14.94 18.76
N VAL A 304 -3.27 -15.17 18.24
CA VAL A 304 -3.05 -16.02 17.06
C VAL A 304 -3.13 -17.48 17.49
N VAL A 305 -3.86 -18.30 16.72
CA VAL A 305 -4.09 -19.72 17.01
C VAL A 305 -3.23 -20.63 16.13
N PHE A 306 -3.03 -20.26 14.84
CA PHE A 306 -2.23 -21.00 13.86
C PHE A 306 -1.18 -20.12 13.20
#